data_a381a6794bc4cec0feb200122110ef57
#
_entry.id   a381a6794bc4cec0feb200122110ef57
#
_cell.length_a   1.000
_cell.length_b   1.000
_cell.length_c   1.000
_cell.angle_alpha   90.00
_cell.angle_beta   90.00
_cell.angle_gamma   90.00
#
_symmetry.space_group_name_H-M   'P 1'
#
loop_
_entity.id
_entity.type
_entity.pdbx_description
1 polymer ?
#
loop_
_entity_poly.entity_id
_entity_poly.type
_entity_poly.pdbx_seq_one_letter_code
_entity_poly.pdbx_strand_id
1 'polypeptide(L)'
;MLEKIAKKMMELGFTQYEARAYISLLQNYPATRYEISKRSGVPRSAIYDVINRLEKFGAVNAISSKPEKYAPLPPEQFIELLENRYKSKIRDFFESISDIQVDLEMENLWNISGYQNMILKAREMINKARDEIYLSAWNREVEELASELRKAERRGVKVVVFSFTKIPSIGKVFSYELSESELEKVWDHKIILVRDREELLMGEANRHYPRKVAWTHNKAIVMIAANHIVLDITLYGLRAGVDVSDVVIESHPGELELLGNLLREKFSLSPVLKPEKERLDN
;
A
#
# COMPACT_ATOMS: atom_id res chain seq x y z
N MET A 1 3.52 -25.62 -14.34
CA MET A 1 3.31 -25.49 -12.87
C MET A 1 4.63 -25.42 -12.10
N LEU A 2 5.53 -26.41 -12.22
CA LEU A 2 6.79 -26.48 -11.47
C LEU A 2 7.74 -25.29 -11.74
N GLU A 3 7.83 -24.81 -12.98
CA GLU A 3 8.62 -23.63 -13.32
C GLU A 3 8.11 -22.34 -12.64
N LYS A 4 6.78 -22.22 -12.47
CA LYS A 4 6.20 -21.09 -11.74
C LYS A 4 6.60 -21.12 -10.26
N ILE A 5 6.65 -22.32 -9.66
CA ILE A 5 7.10 -22.50 -8.27
C ILE A 5 8.59 -22.17 -8.15
N ALA A 6 9.41 -22.69 -9.08
CA ALA A 6 10.84 -22.38 -9.09
C ALA A 6 11.11 -20.88 -9.21
N LYS A 7 10.37 -20.17 -10.06
CA LYS A 7 10.47 -18.71 -10.19
C LYS A 7 10.14 -17.98 -8.88
N LYS A 8 9.10 -18.42 -8.18
CA LYS A 8 8.74 -17.89 -6.85
C LYS A 8 9.83 -18.13 -5.80
N MET A 9 10.46 -19.31 -5.81
CA MET A 9 11.60 -19.57 -4.92
C MET A 9 12.80 -18.68 -5.27
N MET A 10 13.03 -18.40 -6.54
CA MET A 10 14.10 -17.48 -6.96
C MET A 10 13.85 -16.04 -6.47
N GLU A 11 12.60 -15.58 -6.46
CA GLU A 11 12.20 -14.29 -5.87
C GLU A 11 12.52 -14.23 -4.35
N LEU A 12 12.57 -15.40 -3.68
CA LEU A 12 12.99 -15.54 -2.28
C LEU A 12 14.51 -15.75 -2.08
N GLY A 13 15.31 -15.55 -3.13
CA GLY A 13 16.78 -15.59 -3.06
C GLY A 13 17.44 -16.95 -3.30
N PHE A 14 16.68 -17.97 -3.70
CA PHE A 14 17.25 -19.26 -4.13
C PHE A 14 17.78 -19.19 -5.56
N THR A 15 18.81 -19.96 -5.85
CA THR A 15 19.23 -20.17 -7.23
C THR A 15 18.26 -21.09 -7.98
N GLN A 16 18.28 -21.04 -9.30
CA GLN A 16 17.45 -21.91 -10.12
C GLN A 16 17.71 -23.40 -9.84
N TYR A 17 18.96 -23.78 -9.59
CA TYR A 17 19.32 -25.17 -9.27
C TYR A 17 18.82 -25.60 -7.90
N GLU A 18 18.91 -24.74 -6.89
CA GLU A 18 18.36 -25.00 -5.56
C GLU A 18 16.83 -25.18 -5.60
N ALA A 19 16.14 -24.29 -6.31
CA ALA A 19 14.69 -24.39 -6.47
C ALA A 19 14.29 -25.71 -7.17
N ARG A 20 14.95 -26.07 -8.27
CA ARG A 20 14.68 -27.31 -8.99
C ARG A 20 14.97 -28.56 -8.16
N ALA A 21 16.09 -28.57 -7.41
CA ALA A 21 16.44 -29.70 -6.54
C ALA A 21 15.43 -29.89 -5.42
N TYR A 22 15.04 -28.82 -4.73
CA TYR A 22 14.02 -28.86 -3.67
C TYR A 22 12.67 -29.35 -4.20
N ILE A 23 12.18 -28.80 -5.33
CA ILE A 23 10.92 -29.24 -5.96
C ILE A 23 10.97 -30.72 -6.37
N SER A 24 12.10 -31.18 -6.88
CA SER A 24 12.30 -32.60 -7.23
C SER A 24 12.20 -33.49 -6.00
N LEU A 25 12.74 -33.06 -4.87
CA LEU A 25 12.63 -33.78 -3.59
C LEU A 25 11.19 -33.79 -3.07
N LEU A 26 10.45 -32.67 -3.17
CA LEU A 26 9.02 -32.65 -2.77
C LEU A 26 8.19 -33.68 -3.52
N GLN A 27 8.54 -33.95 -4.77
CA GLN A 27 7.81 -34.91 -5.59
C GLN A 27 8.20 -36.37 -5.30
N ASN A 28 9.49 -36.62 -4.95
CA ASN A 28 10.05 -37.94 -4.81
C ASN A 28 11.15 -37.96 -3.75
N TYR A 29 10.79 -38.24 -2.52
CA TYR A 29 11.72 -38.41 -1.40
C TYR A 29 11.47 -39.73 -0.66
N PRO A 30 12.48 -40.31 -0.01
CA PRO A 30 13.86 -39.84 0.05
C PRO A 30 14.63 -40.23 -1.24
N ALA A 31 15.59 -39.37 -1.64
CA ALA A 31 16.35 -39.57 -2.87
C ALA A 31 17.86 -39.28 -2.66
N THR A 32 18.70 -40.02 -3.40
CA THR A 32 20.16 -39.76 -3.45
C THR A 32 20.47 -38.53 -4.30
N ARG A 33 21.66 -37.94 -4.13
CA ARG A 33 22.15 -36.82 -4.97
C ARG A 33 22.07 -37.15 -6.47
N TYR A 34 22.37 -38.38 -6.85
CA TYR A 34 22.26 -38.85 -8.22
C TYR A 34 20.83 -38.79 -8.76
N GLU A 35 19.88 -39.32 -7.99
CA GLU A 35 18.46 -39.33 -8.38
C GLU A 35 17.89 -37.91 -8.45
N ILE A 36 18.28 -37.03 -7.51
CA ILE A 36 17.89 -35.62 -7.51
C ILE A 36 18.45 -34.95 -8.77
N SER A 37 19.75 -35.10 -9.09
CA SER A 37 20.37 -34.57 -10.30
C SER A 37 19.62 -34.99 -11.57
N LYS A 38 19.33 -36.29 -11.68
CA LYS A 38 18.64 -36.86 -12.85
C LYS A 38 17.23 -36.30 -13.05
N ARG A 39 16.47 -36.12 -11.95
CA ARG A 39 15.06 -35.67 -11.99
C ARG A 39 14.93 -34.16 -12.11
N SER A 40 15.78 -33.40 -11.41
CA SER A 40 15.74 -31.93 -11.39
C SER A 40 16.40 -31.27 -12.61
N GLY A 41 17.20 -32.03 -13.37
CA GLY A 41 18.03 -31.49 -14.45
C GLY A 41 19.22 -30.66 -13.96
N VAL A 42 19.57 -30.73 -12.68
CA VAL A 42 20.76 -30.10 -12.12
C VAL A 42 21.98 -30.93 -12.51
N PRO A 43 23.04 -30.33 -13.10
CA PRO A 43 24.24 -31.06 -13.50
C PRO A 43 24.88 -31.82 -12.32
N ARG A 44 25.46 -33.02 -12.60
CA ARG A 44 26.14 -33.84 -11.57
C ARG A 44 27.27 -33.09 -10.88
N SER A 45 27.97 -32.22 -11.59
CA SER A 45 29.03 -31.39 -11.04
C SER A 45 28.51 -30.35 -10.02
N ALA A 46 27.28 -29.90 -10.16
CA ALA A 46 26.69 -28.86 -9.31
C ALA A 46 25.84 -29.44 -8.16
N ILE A 47 25.34 -30.67 -8.26
CA ILE A 47 24.33 -31.20 -7.31
C ILE A 47 24.87 -31.31 -5.88
N TYR A 48 26.17 -31.56 -5.71
CA TYR A 48 26.78 -31.63 -4.37
C TYR A 48 26.72 -30.30 -3.65
N ASP A 49 27.09 -29.21 -4.34
CA ASP A 49 27.05 -27.86 -3.79
C ASP A 49 25.61 -27.39 -3.53
N VAL A 50 24.69 -27.72 -4.46
CA VAL A 50 23.27 -27.39 -4.37
C VAL A 50 22.67 -28.06 -3.12
N ILE A 51 22.86 -29.36 -2.94
CA ILE A 51 22.32 -30.07 -1.78
C ILE A 51 22.97 -29.58 -0.48
N ASN A 52 24.27 -29.37 -0.45
CA ASN A 52 24.96 -28.83 0.72
C ASN A 52 24.44 -27.43 1.11
N ARG A 53 24.10 -26.57 0.14
CA ARG A 53 23.50 -25.25 0.41
C ARG A 53 22.07 -25.38 0.94
N LEU A 54 21.25 -26.23 0.34
CA LEU A 54 19.90 -26.49 0.82
C LEU A 54 19.90 -27.09 2.24
N GLU A 55 20.85 -27.97 2.54
CA GLU A 55 21.02 -28.56 3.87
C GLU A 55 21.48 -27.53 4.91
N LYS A 56 22.49 -26.70 4.60
CA LYS A 56 22.91 -25.58 5.44
C LYS A 56 21.80 -24.55 5.65
N PHE A 57 20.96 -24.41 4.66
CA PHE A 57 19.76 -23.58 4.76
C PHE A 57 18.67 -24.25 5.62
N GLY A 58 18.72 -25.56 5.85
CA GLY A 58 17.69 -26.30 6.56
C GLY A 58 16.47 -26.66 5.71
N ALA A 59 16.54 -26.44 4.39
CA ALA A 59 15.46 -26.79 3.47
C ALA A 59 15.44 -28.30 3.12
N VAL A 60 16.56 -28.98 3.33
CA VAL A 60 16.75 -30.40 3.05
C VAL A 60 17.53 -31.04 4.20
N ASN A 61 17.18 -32.27 4.57
CA ASN A 61 17.86 -33.02 5.60
C ASN A 61 18.40 -34.33 5.03
N ALA A 62 19.62 -34.71 5.44
CA ALA A 62 20.20 -36.00 5.16
C ALA A 62 19.51 -37.09 6.01
N ILE A 63 19.19 -38.22 5.40
CA ILE A 63 18.68 -39.42 6.08
C ILE A 63 19.80 -40.43 6.17
N SER A 64 20.01 -40.99 7.36
CA SER A 64 21.03 -42.02 7.59
C SER A 64 20.69 -43.27 6.77
N SER A 65 21.36 -43.44 5.62
CA SER A 65 21.24 -44.62 4.74
C SER A 65 22.52 -44.84 3.94
N LYS A 66 22.71 -45.99 3.38
CA LYS A 66 23.80 -46.30 2.44
C LYS A 66 23.20 -46.77 1.12
N PRO A 67 23.27 -45.98 0.02
CA PRO A 67 23.86 -44.63 -0.08
C PRO A 67 23.02 -43.58 0.65
N GLU A 68 23.67 -42.46 1.02
CA GLU A 68 23.05 -41.31 1.68
C GLU A 68 21.87 -40.74 0.86
N LYS A 69 20.73 -40.55 1.50
CA LYS A 69 19.51 -40.01 0.91
C LYS A 69 19.08 -38.73 1.60
N TYR A 70 18.31 -37.92 0.90
CA TYR A 70 17.84 -36.63 1.35
C TYR A 70 16.33 -36.55 1.31
N ALA A 71 15.75 -35.83 2.28
CA ALA A 71 14.34 -35.49 2.30
C ALA A 71 14.19 -33.96 2.39
N PRO A 72 13.17 -33.39 1.75
CA PRO A 72 12.88 -31.96 1.85
C PRO A 72 12.23 -31.66 3.20
N LEU A 73 12.44 -30.46 3.71
CA LEU A 73 11.59 -29.93 4.75
C LEU A 73 10.16 -29.79 4.19
N PRO A 74 9.11 -30.22 4.90
CA PRO A 74 7.73 -30.05 4.45
C PRO A 74 7.41 -28.58 4.12
N PRO A 75 6.54 -28.31 3.12
CA PRO A 75 6.28 -26.93 2.65
C PRO A 75 5.88 -25.96 3.74
N GLU A 76 5.03 -26.35 4.69
CA GLU A 76 4.59 -25.51 5.80
C GLU A 76 5.75 -25.12 6.71
N GLN A 77 6.58 -26.10 7.09
CA GLN A 77 7.78 -25.86 7.91
C GLN A 77 8.85 -25.06 7.14
N PHE A 78 8.92 -25.23 5.82
CA PHE A 78 9.82 -24.47 4.99
C PHE A 78 9.43 -23.00 4.91
N ILE A 79 8.13 -22.68 4.82
CA ILE A 79 7.61 -21.31 4.87
C ILE A 79 7.91 -20.69 6.23
N GLU A 80 7.66 -21.40 7.33
CA GLU A 80 7.97 -20.93 8.69
C GLU A 80 9.47 -20.63 8.87
N LEU A 81 10.33 -21.52 8.37
CA LEU A 81 11.78 -21.33 8.36
C LEU A 81 12.18 -20.05 7.61
N LEU A 82 11.58 -19.82 6.44
CA LEU A 82 11.82 -18.62 5.63
C LEU A 82 11.38 -17.35 6.38
N GLU A 83 10.17 -17.33 6.91
CA GLU A 83 9.67 -16.18 7.67
C GLU A 83 10.58 -15.82 8.84
N ASN A 84 10.97 -16.82 9.63
CA ASN A 84 11.83 -16.60 10.79
C ASN A 84 13.21 -16.07 10.38
N ARG A 85 13.81 -16.61 9.31
CA ARG A 85 15.09 -16.14 8.79
C ARG A 85 15.03 -14.72 8.26
N TYR A 86 13.98 -14.38 7.50
CA TYR A 86 13.84 -13.01 6.99
C TYR A 86 13.54 -12.02 8.11
N LYS A 87 12.72 -12.39 9.09
CA LYS A 87 12.48 -11.57 10.29
C LYS A 87 13.78 -11.28 11.05
N SER A 88 14.63 -12.31 11.27
CA SER A 88 15.92 -12.11 11.91
C SER A 88 16.83 -11.19 11.09
N LYS A 89 17.03 -11.47 9.80
CA LYS A 89 17.88 -10.64 8.94
C LYS A 89 17.43 -9.18 8.88
N ILE A 90 16.12 -8.94 8.84
CA ILE A 90 15.57 -7.58 8.84
C ILE A 90 15.86 -6.89 10.17
N ARG A 91 15.73 -7.61 11.29
CA ARG A 91 16.07 -7.08 12.62
C ARG A 91 17.57 -6.75 12.73
N ASP A 92 18.45 -7.69 12.38
CA ASP A 92 19.89 -7.50 12.41
C ASP A 92 20.33 -6.32 11.54
N PHE A 93 19.70 -6.17 10.36
CA PHE A 93 19.93 -5.02 9.48
C PHE A 93 19.45 -3.72 10.11
N PHE A 94 18.25 -3.71 10.69
CA PHE A 94 17.71 -2.54 11.37
C PHE A 94 18.62 -2.11 12.53
N GLU A 95 19.07 -3.03 13.37
CA GLU A 95 20.01 -2.76 14.44
C GLU A 95 21.33 -2.17 13.92
N SER A 96 21.85 -2.72 12.81
CA SER A 96 23.09 -2.24 12.18
C SER A 96 23.01 -0.82 11.63
N ILE A 97 21.82 -0.36 11.21
CA ILE A 97 21.63 0.99 10.65
C ILE A 97 21.10 1.99 11.69
N SER A 98 20.64 1.52 12.86
CA SER A 98 20.05 2.36 13.90
C SER A 98 21.03 3.41 14.45
N ASP A 99 22.32 3.09 14.42
CA ASP A 99 23.39 4.00 14.89
C ASP A 99 23.79 5.04 13.83
N ILE A 100 23.29 4.89 12.60
CA ILE A 100 23.53 5.88 11.56
C ILE A 100 22.55 7.04 11.79
N GLN A 101 23.06 8.13 12.37
CA GLN A 101 22.29 9.35 12.47
C GLN A 101 22.03 9.91 11.08
N VAL A 102 20.83 9.66 10.56
CA VAL A 102 20.35 10.29 9.33
C VAL A 102 19.45 11.44 9.76
N ASP A 103 19.95 12.66 9.68
CA ASP A 103 19.16 13.87 9.87
C ASP A 103 18.30 14.09 8.62
N LEU A 104 17.27 13.28 8.51
CA LEU A 104 16.26 13.41 7.47
C LEU A 104 15.29 14.50 7.95
N GLU A 105 15.45 15.71 7.44
CA GLU A 105 14.42 16.74 7.60
C GLU A 105 13.10 16.18 7.09
N MET A 106 12.21 15.84 8.01
CA MET A 106 10.90 15.23 7.73
C MET A 106 9.99 16.13 6.87
N GLU A 107 10.36 17.39 6.73
CA GLU A 107 9.65 18.37 5.89
C GLU A 107 10.00 18.29 4.39
N ASN A 108 10.98 17.48 4.01
CA ASN A 108 11.39 17.33 2.62
C ASN A 108 10.29 16.71 1.76
N LEU A 109 10.30 17.08 0.49
CA LEU A 109 9.46 16.48 -0.52
C LEU A 109 10.18 15.28 -1.15
N TRP A 110 9.74 14.08 -0.82
CA TRP A 110 10.31 12.84 -1.34
C TRP A 110 9.61 12.43 -2.63
N ASN A 111 10.38 11.94 -3.60
CA ASN A 111 9.83 11.45 -4.84
C ASN A 111 9.82 9.92 -4.86
N ILE A 112 8.64 9.33 -4.97
CA ILE A 112 8.43 7.89 -5.12
C ILE A 112 8.23 7.61 -6.61
N SER A 113 9.06 6.71 -7.16
CA SER A 113 8.98 6.32 -8.56
C SER A 113 8.27 4.99 -8.75
N GLY A 114 7.36 4.93 -9.70
CA GLY A 114 6.65 3.70 -10.09
C GLY A 114 5.33 3.48 -9.34
N TYR A 115 4.34 3.00 -10.09
CA TYR A 115 2.98 2.76 -9.61
C TYR A 115 2.92 1.82 -8.39
N GLN A 116 3.66 0.70 -8.42
CA GLN A 116 3.64 -0.27 -7.32
C GLN A 116 4.21 0.31 -6.03
N ASN A 117 5.27 1.11 -6.11
CA ASN A 117 5.85 1.78 -4.95
C ASN A 117 4.91 2.84 -4.38
N MET A 118 4.18 3.55 -5.23
CA MET A 118 3.11 4.47 -4.83
C MET A 118 2.02 3.73 -4.06
N ILE A 119 1.50 2.62 -4.59
CA ILE A 119 0.47 1.82 -3.92
C ILE A 119 0.98 1.24 -2.59
N LEU A 120 2.23 0.76 -2.54
CA LEU A 120 2.84 0.27 -1.29
C LEU A 120 2.90 1.38 -0.23
N LYS A 121 3.31 2.60 -0.63
CA LYS A 121 3.35 3.75 0.29
C LYS A 121 1.94 4.16 0.73
N ALA A 122 0.98 4.20 -0.18
CA ALA A 122 -0.42 4.48 0.17
C ALA A 122 -0.97 3.46 1.18
N ARG A 123 -0.71 2.17 0.98
CA ARG A 123 -1.10 1.12 1.95
C ARG A 123 -0.45 1.31 3.32
N GLU A 124 0.83 1.66 3.34
CA GLU A 124 1.55 1.97 4.59
C GLU A 124 0.88 3.12 5.33
N MET A 125 0.60 4.23 4.64
CA MET A 125 -0.08 5.39 5.21
C MET A 125 -1.46 5.05 5.78
N ILE A 126 -2.29 4.34 5.00
CA ILE A 126 -3.64 3.91 5.42
C ILE A 126 -3.57 2.99 6.65
N ASN A 127 -2.60 2.07 6.69
CA ASN A 127 -2.44 1.16 7.82
C ASN A 127 -1.97 1.87 9.11
N LYS A 128 -1.23 2.98 8.98
CA LYS A 128 -0.75 3.81 10.10
C LYS A 128 -1.78 4.86 10.55
N ALA A 129 -2.83 5.11 9.80
CA ALA A 129 -3.84 6.10 10.12
C ALA A 129 -4.52 5.81 11.46
N ARG A 130 -4.72 6.87 12.27
CA ARG A 130 -5.32 6.85 13.61
C ARG A 130 -6.65 7.58 13.66
N ASP A 131 -6.73 8.75 13.02
CA ASP A 131 -7.86 9.67 13.13
C ASP A 131 -8.64 9.74 11.81
N GLU A 132 -7.99 10.14 10.73
CA GLU A 132 -8.70 10.37 9.46
C GLU A 132 -7.85 10.10 8.22
N ILE A 133 -8.54 9.74 7.13
CA ILE A 133 -8.01 9.58 5.80
C ILE A 133 -8.87 10.38 4.83
N TYR A 134 -8.22 11.26 4.05
CA TYR A 134 -8.82 11.89 2.88
C TYR A 134 -8.13 11.33 1.63
N LEU A 135 -8.91 10.75 0.74
CA LEU A 135 -8.43 10.17 -0.52
C LEU A 135 -9.17 10.77 -1.70
N SER A 136 -8.46 11.38 -2.63
CA SER A 136 -8.95 11.70 -3.97
C SER A 136 -8.23 10.81 -4.98
N ALA A 137 -8.96 9.90 -5.61
CA ALA A 137 -8.41 8.92 -6.54
C ALA A 137 -9.50 8.37 -7.47
N TRP A 138 -9.09 7.69 -8.55
CA TRP A 138 -10.01 7.02 -9.44
C TRP A 138 -10.30 5.58 -9.00
N ASN A 139 -11.23 4.91 -9.68
CA ASN A 139 -11.69 3.56 -9.31
C ASN A 139 -10.54 2.57 -9.11
N ARG A 140 -9.61 2.54 -10.04
CA ARG A 140 -8.48 1.61 -10.02
C ARG A 140 -7.64 1.69 -8.74
N GLU A 141 -7.30 2.90 -8.30
CA GLU A 141 -6.51 3.14 -7.09
C GLU A 141 -7.33 2.82 -5.85
N VAL A 142 -8.62 3.18 -5.84
CA VAL A 142 -9.53 2.87 -4.73
C VAL A 142 -9.71 1.35 -4.57
N GLU A 143 -9.86 0.60 -5.67
CA GLU A 143 -9.94 -0.87 -5.63
C GLU A 143 -8.65 -1.52 -5.10
N GLU A 144 -7.48 -1.06 -5.56
CA GLU A 144 -6.18 -1.53 -5.08
C GLU A 144 -5.96 -1.29 -3.57
N LEU A 145 -6.58 -0.24 -3.02
CA LEU A 145 -6.47 0.18 -1.61
C LEU A 145 -7.68 -0.25 -0.76
N ALA A 146 -8.69 -0.87 -1.38
CA ALA A 146 -9.98 -1.16 -0.73
C ALA A 146 -9.87 -2.00 0.54
N SER A 147 -8.95 -2.98 0.57
CA SER A 147 -8.72 -3.84 1.74
C SER A 147 -8.25 -3.02 2.93
N GLU A 148 -7.26 -2.16 2.73
CA GLU A 148 -6.65 -1.33 3.76
C GLU A 148 -7.61 -0.24 4.25
N LEU A 149 -8.35 0.40 3.35
CA LEU A 149 -9.36 1.40 3.68
C LEU A 149 -10.48 0.80 4.57
N ARG A 150 -11.01 -0.37 4.21
CA ARG A 150 -11.99 -1.07 5.06
C ARG A 150 -11.44 -1.48 6.41
N LYS A 151 -10.16 -1.85 6.49
CA LYS A 151 -9.50 -2.13 7.78
C LYS A 151 -9.36 -0.86 8.62
N ALA A 152 -9.03 0.27 8.00
CA ALA A 152 -8.95 1.57 8.68
C ALA A 152 -10.32 1.98 9.23
N GLU A 153 -11.39 1.88 8.44
CA GLU A 153 -12.76 2.15 8.87
C GLU A 153 -13.16 1.27 10.07
N ARG A 154 -12.84 -0.05 10.05
CA ARG A 154 -13.09 -0.95 11.18
C ARG A 154 -12.30 -0.60 12.45
N ARG A 155 -11.16 0.09 12.31
CA ARG A 155 -10.41 0.63 13.46
C ARG A 155 -11.00 1.92 14.03
N GLY A 156 -12.05 2.46 13.41
CA GLY A 156 -12.68 3.73 13.80
C GLY A 156 -12.05 4.96 13.13
N VAL A 157 -11.17 4.76 12.15
CA VAL A 157 -10.58 5.85 11.36
C VAL A 157 -11.67 6.43 10.45
N LYS A 158 -11.83 7.75 10.45
CA LYS A 158 -12.70 8.45 9.51
C LYS A 158 -12.14 8.36 8.11
N VAL A 159 -12.85 7.69 7.20
CA VAL A 159 -12.44 7.53 5.79
C VAL A 159 -13.35 8.37 4.91
N VAL A 160 -12.77 9.35 4.21
CA VAL A 160 -13.45 10.21 3.24
C VAL A 160 -12.82 10.01 1.87
N VAL A 161 -13.62 9.62 0.88
CA VAL A 161 -13.15 9.35 -0.48
C VAL A 161 -13.90 10.24 -1.48
N PHE A 162 -13.15 10.99 -2.27
CA PHE A 162 -13.64 11.73 -3.41
C PHE A 162 -13.15 11.08 -4.71
N SER A 163 -14.04 11.01 -5.72
CA SER A 163 -13.68 10.51 -7.03
C SER A 163 -14.47 11.16 -8.14
N PHE A 164 -13.87 11.29 -9.31
CA PHE A 164 -14.62 11.60 -10.53
C PHE A 164 -15.28 10.36 -11.13
N THR A 165 -14.75 9.16 -10.86
CA THR A 165 -15.22 7.89 -11.40
C THR A 165 -16.07 7.14 -10.39
N LYS A 166 -16.90 6.21 -10.86
CA LYS A 166 -17.64 5.30 -9.99
C LYS A 166 -16.66 4.43 -9.18
N ILE A 167 -16.83 4.41 -7.86
CA ILE A 167 -15.94 3.70 -6.93
C ILE A 167 -16.73 2.83 -5.95
N PRO A 168 -16.08 1.84 -5.31
CA PRO A 168 -16.70 1.07 -4.22
C PRO A 168 -17.11 1.95 -3.05
N SER A 169 -18.21 1.62 -2.39
CA SER A 169 -18.65 2.29 -1.17
C SER A 169 -17.73 1.86 0.00
N ILE A 170 -16.83 2.75 0.41
CA ILE A 170 -15.89 2.57 1.52
C ILE A 170 -15.76 3.91 2.24
N GLY A 171 -16.14 3.96 3.52
CA GLY A 171 -16.21 5.21 4.26
C GLY A 171 -17.28 6.15 3.68
N LYS A 172 -17.05 7.44 3.78
CA LYS A 172 -17.91 8.45 3.18
C LYS A 172 -17.45 8.78 1.77
N VAL A 173 -18.27 8.45 0.78
CA VAL A 173 -17.94 8.57 -0.64
C VAL A 173 -18.65 9.74 -1.28
N PHE A 174 -17.90 10.54 -2.05
CA PHE A 174 -18.37 11.58 -2.94
C PHE A 174 -17.88 11.30 -4.35
N SER A 175 -18.76 10.97 -5.27
CA SER A 175 -18.38 10.56 -6.62
C SER A 175 -19.30 11.12 -7.68
N TYR A 176 -18.72 11.63 -8.78
CA TYR A 176 -19.46 12.03 -9.97
C TYR A 176 -19.90 10.85 -10.85
N GLU A 177 -19.41 9.63 -10.53
CA GLU A 177 -19.72 8.37 -11.23
C GLU A 177 -19.46 8.42 -12.76
N LEU A 178 -18.51 9.24 -13.19
CA LEU A 178 -18.14 9.31 -14.61
C LEU A 178 -17.45 8.02 -15.06
N SER A 179 -17.57 7.73 -16.37
CA SER A 179 -16.85 6.64 -17.00
C SER A 179 -15.34 6.93 -16.99
N GLU A 180 -14.54 5.98 -16.45
CA GLU A 180 -13.08 6.09 -16.42
C GLU A 180 -12.49 6.22 -17.83
N SER A 181 -13.03 5.47 -18.81
CA SER A 181 -12.57 5.51 -20.20
C SER A 181 -12.87 6.83 -20.92
N GLU A 182 -13.87 7.58 -20.48
CA GLU A 182 -14.17 8.91 -21.01
C GLU A 182 -13.27 9.96 -20.35
N LEU A 183 -13.05 9.84 -19.05
CA LEU A 183 -12.24 10.76 -18.30
C LEU A 183 -10.75 10.66 -18.70
N GLU A 184 -10.24 9.46 -18.97
CA GLU A 184 -8.86 9.23 -19.45
C GLU A 184 -8.51 9.97 -20.76
N LYS A 185 -9.51 10.31 -21.57
CA LYS A 185 -9.30 11.06 -22.82
C LYS A 185 -8.95 12.53 -22.59
N VAL A 186 -9.29 13.07 -21.42
CA VAL A 186 -9.18 14.49 -21.09
C VAL A 186 -8.36 14.77 -19.85
N TRP A 187 -8.13 13.76 -19.01
CA TRP A 187 -7.43 13.91 -17.74
C TRP A 187 -6.62 12.67 -17.37
N ASP A 188 -5.43 12.87 -16.84
CA ASP A 188 -4.60 11.78 -16.31
C ASP A 188 -5.07 11.32 -14.92
N HIS A 189 -4.86 10.04 -14.61
CA HIS A 189 -5.07 9.50 -13.29
C HIS A 189 -4.23 10.24 -12.24
N LYS A 190 -4.86 10.69 -11.17
CA LYS A 190 -4.22 11.36 -10.06
C LYS A 190 -4.60 10.68 -8.75
N ILE A 191 -3.69 10.78 -7.78
CA ILE A 191 -3.94 10.39 -6.41
C ILE A 191 -3.53 11.53 -5.49
N ILE A 192 -4.39 11.83 -4.51
CA ILE A 192 -4.09 12.68 -3.36
C ILE A 192 -4.57 11.91 -2.14
N LEU A 193 -3.64 11.49 -1.28
CA LEU A 193 -3.92 10.78 -0.04
C LEU A 193 -3.33 11.58 1.12
N VAL A 194 -4.18 12.02 2.02
CA VAL A 194 -3.81 12.69 3.27
C VAL A 194 -4.16 11.78 4.43
N ARG A 195 -3.21 11.56 5.33
CA ARG A 195 -3.36 10.80 6.56
C ARG A 195 -3.19 11.71 7.76
N ASP A 196 -4.18 11.72 8.66
CA ASP A 196 -4.16 12.41 9.96
C ASP A 196 -3.69 13.88 9.90
N ARG A 197 -3.79 14.53 8.71
CA ARG A 197 -3.23 15.87 8.42
C ARG A 197 -1.74 16.03 8.71
N GLU A 198 -1.01 14.91 8.74
CA GLU A 198 0.42 14.87 9.03
C GLU A 198 1.24 14.39 7.84
N GLU A 199 0.62 13.66 6.92
CA GLU A 199 1.32 12.98 5.83
C GLU A 199 0.51 13.06 4.54
N LEU A 200 1.20 13.35 3.45
CA LEU A 200 0.64 13.50 2.10
C LEU A 200 1.38 12.63 1.11
N LEU A 201 0.61 11.95 0.27
CA LEU A 201 1.07 11.32 -0.97
C LEU A 201 0.25 11.91 -2.11
N MET A 202 0.89 12.52 -3.12
CA MET A 202 0.17 13.08 -4.26
C MET A 202 0.95 12.99 -5.56
N GLY A 203 0.26 12.82 -6.68
CA GLY A 203 0.86 12.83 -8.00
C GLY A 203 0.04 12.09 -9.04
N GLU A 204 0.69 11.77 -10.15
CA GLU A 204 0.05 11.05 -11.24
C GLU A 204 0.16 9.54 -11.05
N ALA A 205 -0.98 8.85 -11.05
CA ALA A 205 -1.09 7.40 -10.87
C ALA A 205 -1.05 6.65 -12.21
N ASN A 206 -0.04 6.91 -13.06
CA ASN A 206 0.10 6.26 -14.35
C ASN A 206 0.87 4.94 -14.25
N ARG A 207 0.30 3.84 -14.81
CA ARG A 207 0.94 2.50 -14.81
C ARG A 207 2.03 2.34 -15.88
N HIS A 208 1.96 3.09 -16.97
CA HIS A 208 2.79 2.86 -18.15
C HIS A 208 4.05 3.73 -18.20
N TYR A 209 4.07 4.82 -17.46
CA TYR A 209 5.22 5.71 -17.39
C TYR A 209 5.71 5.84 -15.95
N PRO A 210 7.03 5.80 -15.70
CA PRO A 210 7.59 5.94 -14.36
C PRO A 210 7.49 7.41 -13.90
N ARG A 211 6.27 7.89 -13.64
CA ARG A 211 6.06 9.22 -13.07
C ARG A 211 6.33 9.19 -11.57
N LYS A 212 6.75 10.31 -11.04
CA LYS A 212 7.08 10.46 -9.63
C LYS A 212 5.85 10.97 -8.89
N VAL A 213 5.61 10.35 -7.76
CA VAL A 213 4.61 10.79 -6.79
C VAL A 213 5.34 11.46 -5.63
N ALA A 214 4.89 12.63 -5.22
CA ALA A 214 5.43 13.34 -4.09
C ALA A 214 4.89 12.77 -2.78
N TRP A 215 5.77 12.60 -1.81
CA TRP A 215 5.45 12.23 -0.44
C TRP A 215 6.10 13.22 0.53
N THR A 216 5.37 13.70 1.55
CA THR A 216 5.88 14.69 2.49
C THR A 216 5.12 14.73 3.81
N HIS A 217 5.79 15.21 4.84
CA HIS A 217 5.21 15.62 6.13
C HIS A 217 5.18 17.15 6.30
N ASN A 218 5.49 17.91 5.25
CA ASN A 218 5.43 19.37 5.32
C ASN A 218 3.99 19.83 5.57
N LYS A 219 3.75 20.40 6.75
CA LYS A 219 2.40 20.78 7.22
C LYS A 219 1.66 21.70 6.26
N ALA A 220 2.35 22.69 5.67
CA ALA A 220 1.71 23.62 4.75
C ALA A 220 1.20 22.91 3.48
N ILE A 221 2.02 22.01 2.91
CA ILE A 221 1.65 21.24 1.71
C ILE A 221 0.54 20.24 2.04
N VAL A 222 0.61 19.56 3.17
CA VAL A 222 -0.43 18.62 3.66
C VAL A 222 -1.77 19.35 3.81
N MET A 223 -1.78 20.52 4.45
CA MET A 223 -2.99 21.33 4.65
C MET A 223 -3.59 21.80 3.32
N ILE A 224 -2.76 22.27 2.38
CA ILE A 224 -3.23 22.68 1.04
C ILE A 224 -3.90 21.50 0.32
N ALA A 225 -3.29 20.31 0.38
CA ALA A 225 -3.84 19.10 -0.26
C ALA A 225 -5.15 18.64 0.39
N ALA A 226 -5.24 18.66 1.73
CA ALA A 226 -6.47 18.36 2.45
C ALA A 226 -7.59 19.33 2.06
N ASN A 227 -7.29 20.63 2.04
CA ASN A 227 -8.25 21.68 1.64
C ASN A 227 -8.69 21.51 0.18
N HIS A 228 -7.79 21.08 -0.71
CA HIS A 228 -8.16 20.78 -2.11
C HIS A 228 -9.24 19.71 -2.21
N ILE A 229 -9.08 18.59 -1.48
CA ILE A 229 -10.10 17.53 -1.45
C ILE A 229 -11.43 18.05 -0.88
N VAL A 230 -11.38 18.84 0.19
CA VAL A 230 -12.56 19.44 0.80
C VAL A 230 -13.27 20.40 -0.17
N LEU A 231 -12.52 21.19 -0.94
CA LEU A 231 -13.07 22.07 -1.99
C LEU A 231 -13.73 21.26 -3.12
N ASP A 232 -13.12 20.16 -3.56
CA ASP A 232 -13.71 19.26 -4.55
C ASP A 232 -15.04 18.67 -4.05
N ILE A 233 -15.09 18.25 -2.77
CA ILE A 233 -16.30 17.75 -2.13
C ILE A 233 -17.35 18.86 -2.00
N THR A 234 -16.96 20.07 -1.64
CA THR A 234 -17.86 21.23 -1.56
C THR A 234 -18.48 21.54 -2.92
N LEU A 235 -17.65 21.53 -3.96
CA LEU A 235 -18.09 21.76 -5.33
C LEU A 235 -19.02 20.64 -5.83
N TYR A 236 -18.74 19.40 -5.43
CA TYR A 236 -19.63 18.27 -5.67
C TYR A 236 -20.98 18.49 -4.99
N GLY A 237 -20.98 18.86 -3.70
CA GLY A 237 -22.23 19.15 -2.96
C GLY A 237 -23.09 20.21 -3.63
N LEU A 238 -22.47 21.31 -4.07
CA LEU A 238 -23.17 22.39 -4.80
C LEU A 238 -23.75 21.92 -6.13
N ARG A 239 -23.04 21.08 -6.89
CA ARG A 239 -23.50 20.57 -8.20
C ARG A 239 -24.54 19.48 -8.09
N ALA A 240 -24.38 18.58 -7.12
CA ALA A 240 -25.25 17.43 -6.93
C ALA A 240 -26.46 17.71 -6.01
N GLY A 241 -26.50 18.87 -5.35
CA GLY A 241 -27.53 19.21 -4.36
C GLY A 241 -27.45 18.35 -3.09
N VAL A 242 -26.24 17.91 -2.71
CA VAL A 242 -26.00 17.04 -1.56
C VAL A 242 -25.40 17.85 -0.42
N ASP A 243 -25.88 17.63 0.80
CA ASP A 243 -25.29 18.23 1.99
C ASP A 243 -23.95 17.58 2.33
N VAL A 244 -22.90 18.41 2.37
CA VAL A 244 -21.51 18.01 2.67
C VAL A 244 -20.99 18.72 3.93
N SER A 245 -21.85 19.40 4.67
CA SER A 245 -21.51 20.26 5.81
C SER A 245 -20.70 19.55 6.87
N ASP A 246 -20.97 18.27 7.16
CA ASP A 246 -20.26 17.46 8.15
C ASP A 246 -18.77 17.24 7.76
N VAL A 247 -18.45 17.08 6.48
CA VAL A 247 -17.05 16.95 6.02
C VAL A 247 -16.36 18.31 6.06
N VAL A 248 -17.05 19.37 5.63
CA VAL A 248 -16.49 20.72 5.59
C VAL A 248 -16.23 21.29 7.00
N ILE A 249 -17.18 21.12 7.94
CA ILE A 249 -17.07 21.63 9.31
C ILE A 249 -16.03 20.85 10.11
N GLU A 250 -16.07 19.52 10.06
CA GLU A 250 -15.12 18.67 10.80
C GLU A 250 -13.70 18.78 10.27
N SER A 251 -13.52 19.18 9.00
CA SER A 251 -12.20 19.35 8.43
C SER A 251 -11.40 20.52 9.01
N HIS A 252 -12.04 21.47 9.71
CA HIS A 252 -11.38 22.64 10.31
C HIS A 252 -11.96 22.97 11.70
N PRO A 253 -11.89 22.10 12.70
CA PRO A 253 -12.41 22.38 14.02
C PRO A 253 -11.67 23.58 14.63
N GLY A 254 -12.41 24.68 14.87
CA GLY A 254 -11.91 25.92 15.48
C GLY A 254 -11.36 26.98 14.51
N GLU A 255 -10.63 26.62 13.46
CA GLU A 255 -10.08 27.61 12.52
C GLU A 255 -11.15 28.21 11.61
N LEU A 256 -12.10 27.39 11.11
CA LEU A 256 -13.22 27.88 10.29
C LEU A 256 -14.21 28.70 11.10
N GLU A 257 -14.40 28.40 12.38
CA GLU A 257 -15.25 29.22 13.24
C GLU A 257 -14.66 30.61 13.43
N LEU A 258 -13.34 30.69 13.68
CA LEU A 258 -12.64 31.96 13.82
C LEU A 258 -12.64 32.73 12.48
N LEU A 259 -12.29 32.06 11.38
CA LEU A 259 -12.30 32.63 10.04
C LEU A 259 -13.74 33.01 9.61
N GLY A 260 -14.71 32.17 9.90
CA GLY A 260 -16.13 32.41 9.63
C GLY A 260 -16.66 33.63 10.36
N ASN A 261 -16.22 33.86 11.60
CA ASN A 261 -16.56 35.06 12.36
C ASN A 261 -15.94 36.30 11.75
N LEU A 262 -14.65 36.24 11.41
CA LEU A 262 -13.95 37.35 10.72
C LEU A 262 -14.57 37.69 9.37
N LEU A 263 -14.98 36.69 8.60
CA LEU A 263 -15.65 36.86 7.30
C LEU A 263 -17.06 37.46 7.45
N ARG A 264 -17.82 37.01 8.46
CA ARG A 264 -19.15 37.58 8.77
C ARG A 264 -19.06 39.06 9.16
N GLU A 265 -18.10 39.43 10.00
CA GLU A 265 -17.88 40.81 10.36
C GLU A 265 -17.52 41.67 9.15
N LYS A 266 -16.67 41.17 8.27
CA LYS A 266 -16.14 41.95 7.13
C LYS A 266 -17.09 42.03 5.93
N PHE A 267 -17.84 41.00 5.66
CA PHE A 267 -18.61 40.90 4.41
C PHE A 267 -20.11 40.93 4.60
N SER A 268 -20.64 41.03 5.84
CA SER A 268 -22.08 40.98 6.13
C SER A 268 -22.80 39.84 5.36
N LEU A 269 -22.10 38.71 5.18
CA LEU A 269 -22.59 37.59 4.37
C LEU A 269 -23.82 37.00 5.06
N SER A 270 -24.94 37.03 4.36
CA SER A 270 -26.13 36.27 4.73
C SER A 270 -25.72 34.80 4.91
N PRO A 271 -26.27 34.11 5.91
CA PRO A 271 -25.89 32.75 6.23
C PRO A 271 -26.30 31.80 5.08
N VAL A 272 -25.40 31.49 4.19
CA VAL A 272 -25.59 30.49 3.13
C VAL A 272 -25.66 29.07 3.72
N LEU A 273 -25.31 28.90 4.99
CA LEU A 273 -25.27 27.64 5.71
C LEU A 273 -26.04 27.71 7.05
N LYS A 274 -27.29 28.11 7.02
CA LYS A 274 -28.17 27.80 8.15
C LYS A 274 -28.74 26.40 7.94
N PRO A 275 -28.63 25.48 8.93
CA PRO A 275 -29.37 24.22 8.88
C PRO A 275 -30.86 24.52 8.77
N GLU A 276 -31.59 23.75 7.99
CA GLU A 276 -33.03 23.91 7.68
C GLU A 276 -33.95 24.11 8.90
N LYS A 277 -33.50 23.80 10.11
CA LYS A 277 -34.28 23.96 11.36
C LYS A 277 -34.62 25.40 11.74
N GLU A 278 -33.93 26.40 11.21
CA GLU A 278 -34.21 27.82 11.48
C GLU A 278 -35.00 28.53 10.37
N ARG A 279 -35.40 27.82 9.30
CA ARG A 279 -36.21 28.41 8.21
C ARG A 279 -37.72 28.33 8.45
N LEU A 280 -38.18 27.65 9.49
CA LEU A 280 -39.59 27.43 9.75
C LEU A 280 -40.22 28.36 10.79
N ASP A 281 -39.43 29.26 11.42
CA ASP A 281 -39.93 30.17 12.49
C ASP A 281 -39.84 31.66 12.11
N ASN A 282 -39.98 32.00 10.79
CA ASN A 282 -40.22 33.40 10.37
C ASN A 282 -41.31 33.46 9.33
#